data_70643d5b23fbfb8e622ebef0c135677d
#
_entry.id   70643d5b23fbfb8e622ebef0c135677d
#
_cell.length_a   1.000
_cell.length_b   1.000
_cell.length_c   1.000
_cell.angle_alpha   90.00
_cell.angle_beta   90.00
_cell.angle_gamma   90.00
#
_symmetry.space_group_name_H-M   'P 1'
#
loop_
_entity.id
_entity.type
_entity.pdbx_description
1 polymer ?
#
loop_
_entity_poly.entity_id
_entity_poly.type
_entity_poly.pdbx_seq_one_letter_code
_entity_poly.pdbx_strand_id
1 'polypeptide(L)'
;IDKKKLLINLKLIFPEKKILEFDEIEKKLNGKKFFYLKKKIKQDQLDELNLLGDKSIIVEQKISRIYPHENLFSHIIGQIDDNNIGISGIEKSFDTELKKNNIPLKLTLDTNIQYLIREELKKYGEIFQNLGSAAILMDINSGDIISLVSLPDFNLNKREKISDINFINRAT
;
A
#
# COMPACT_ATOMS: atom_id res chain seq x y z
N ILE A 1 33.99 -4.93 -7.19
CA ILE A 1 32.99 -4.00 -6.60
C ILE A 1 33.62 -3.42 -5.35
N ASP A 2 33.78 -2.11 -5.32
CA ASP A 2 34.19 -1.41 -4.09
C ASP A 2 32.96 -1.24 -3.20
N LYS A 3 32.76 -2.17 -2.27
CA LYS A 3 31.61 -2.21 -1.37
C LYS A 3 31.47 -0.95 -0.52
N LYS A 4 32.58 -0.32 -0.14
CA LYS A 4 32.57 0.93 0.65
C LYS A 4 32.07 2.10 -0.18
N LYS A 5 32.56 2.23 -1.42
CA LYS A 5 32.12 3.25 -2.37
C LYS A 5 30.64 3.07 -2.71
N LEU A 6 30.19 1.83 -2.94
CA LEU A 6 28.80 1.51 -3.19
C LEU A 6 27.92 1.94 -2.00
N LEU A 7 28.31 1.64 -0.77
CA LEU A 7 27.54 1.98 0.42
C LEU A 7 27.41 3.49 0.61
N ILE A 8 28.46 4.26 0.33
CA ILE A 8 28.44 5.74 0.38
C ILE A 8 27.43 6.27 -0.64
N ASN A 9 27.48 5.80 -1.87
CA ASN A 9 26.56 6.23 -2.92
C ASN A 9 25.10 5.86 -2.59
N LEU A 10 24.85 4.67 -2.05
CA LEU A 10 23.51 4.27 -1.61
C LEU A 10 22.98 5.15 -0.48
N LYS A 11 23.84 5.67 0.41
CA LYS A 11 23.43 6.63 1.44
C LYS A 11 22.98 7.96 0.84
N LEU A 12 23.59 8.40 -0.25
CA LEU A 12 23.19 9.62 -0.96
C LEU A 12 21.88 9.45 -1.72
N ILE A 13 21.70 8.31 -2.38
CA ILE A 13 20.50 8.00 -3.18
C ILE A 13 19.26 7.76 -2.29
N PHE A 14 19.45 7.20 -1.09
CA PHE A 14 18.37 6.85 -0.18
C PHE A 14 18.47 7.59 1.17
N PRO A 15 18.42 8.92 1.20
CA PRO A 15 18.60 9.71 2.43
C PRO A 15 17.48 9.45 3.46
N GLU A 16 16.35 8.91 3.04
CA GLU A 16 15.23 8.53 3.91
C GLU A 16 15.51 7.30 4.79
N LYS A 17 16.53 6.50 4.46
CA LYS A 17 16.91 5.32 5.25
C LYS A 17 17.69 5.70 6.49
N LYS A 18 17.40 5.01 7.59
CA LYS A 18 18.11 5.22 8.86
C LYS A 18 19.52 4.60 8.82
N ILE A 19 20.42 5.11 9.65
CA ILE A 19 21.80 4.60 9.79
C ILE A 19 21.81 3.09 10.06
N LEU A 20 20.95 2.60 10.97
CA LEU A 20 20.85 1.18 11.29
C LEU A 20 20.50 0.30 10.09
N GLU A 21 19.69 0.79 9.15
CA GLU A 21 19.37 0.06 7.93
C GLU A 21 20.59 -0.06 7.01
N PHE A 22 21.47 0.94 6.99
CA PHE A 22 22.71 0.88 6.22
C PHE A 22 23.75 -0.07 6.84
N ASP A 23 23.78 -0.19 8.17
CA ASP A 23 24.61 -1.19 8.86
C ASP A 23 24.15 -2.62 8.52
N GLU A 24 22.85 -2.84 8.39
CA GLU A 24 22.31 -4.12 7.92
C GLU A 24 22.65 -4.38 6.44
N ILE A 25 22.58 -3.36 5.59
CA ILE A 25 22.97 -3.45 4.18
C ILE A 25 24.43 -3.81 4.07
N GLU A 26 25.30 -3.20 4.86
CA GLU A 26 26.75 -3.50 4.89
C GLU A 26 27.01 -4.95 5.30
N LYS A 27 26.35 -5.44 6.35
CA LYS A 27 26.42 -6.85 6.75
C LYS A 27 25.97 -7.79 5.64
N LYS A 28 24.86 -7.46 4.95
CA LYS A 28 24.34 -8.26 3.81
C LYS A 28 25.28 -8.26 2.61
N LEU A 29 25.89 -7.11 2.29
CA LEU A 29 26.91 -6.99 1.23
C LEU A 29 28.14 -7.88 1.48
N ASN A 30 28.49 -8.11 2.75
CA ASN A 30 29.61 -8.92 3.13
C ASN A 30 29.29 -10.43 3.24
N GLY A 31 28.04 -10.79 3.50
CA GLY A 31 27.64 -12.18 3.80
C GLY A 31 26.70 -12.84 2.80
N LYS A 32 25.96 -12.09 1.97
CA LYS A 32 24.95 -12.66 1.07
C LYS A 32 25.32 -12.47 -0.40
N LYS A 33 24.98 -13.47 -1.24
CA LYS A 33 25.14 -13.37 -2.70
C LYS A 33 24.09 -12.45 -3.34
N PHE A 34 22.88 -12.38 -2.76
CA PHE A 34 21.75 -11.60 -3.28
C PHE A 34 20.84 -11.16 -2.12
N PHE A 35 20.34 -9.92 -2.18
CA PHE A 35 19.29 -9.42 -1.29
C PHE A 35 18.57 -8.21 -1.92
N TYR A 36 17.32 -7.99 -1.53
CA TYR A 36 16.58 -6.80 -1.94
C TYR A 36 16.98 -5.59 -1.11
N LEU A 37 17.46 -4.55 -1.79
CA LEU A 37 17.84 -3.28 -1.17
C LEU A 37 16.60 -2.44 -0.81
N LYS A 38 15.67 -2.34 -1.75
CA LYS A 38 14.39 -1.62 -1.63
C LYS A 38 13.38 -2.22 -2.59
N LYS A 39 12.12 -2.34 -2.16
CA LYS A 39 11.05 -2.95 -2.96
C LYS A 39 10.45 -1.99 -4.00
N LYS A 40 10.41 -0.69 -3.69
CA LYS A 40 9.89 0.36 -4.58
C LYS A 40 10.83 1.55 -4.54
N ILE A 41 11.23 2.03 -5.71
CA ILE A 41 12.09 3.21 -5.87
C ILE A 41 11.35 4.26 -6.70
N LYS A 42 11.69 5.52 -6.48
CA LYS A 42 11.19 6.64 -7.27
C LYS A 42 12.00 6.78 -8.56
N GLN A 43 11.48 7.55 -9.54
CA GLN A 43 12.17 7.75 -10.80
C GLN A 43 13.53 8.45 -10.64
N ASP A 44 13.60 9.46 -9.79
CA ASP A 44 14.85 10.15 -9.44
C ASP A 44 15.91 9.18 -8.87
N GLN A 45 15.51 8.31 -7.96
CA GLN A 45 16.40 7.28 -7.39
C GLN A 45 16.83 6.24 -8.43
N LEU A 46 15.95 5.90 -9.39
CA LEU A 46 16.30 5.02 -10.49
C LEU A 46 17.36 5.65 -11.40
N ASP A 47 17.20 6.92 -11.73
CA ASP A 47 18.12 7.67 -12.59
C ASP A 47 19.50 7.77 -11.94
N GLU A 48 19.57 8.06 -10.63
CA GLU A 48 20.81 8.08 -9.87
C GLU A 48 21.48 6.71 -9.78
N LEU A 49 20.71 5.62 -9.59
CA LEU A 49 21.24 4.25 -9.62
C LEU A 49 21.82 3.89 -11.00
N ASN A 50 21.15 4.31 -12.08
CA ASN A 50 21.64 4.09 -13.45
C ASN A 50 22.93 4.86 -13.71
N LEU A 51 23.04 6.12 -13.23
CA LEU A 51 24.24 6.92 -13.34
C LEU A 51 25.45 6.31 -12.58
N LEU A 52 25.16 5.58 -11.50
CA LEU A 52 26.21 4.89 -10.75
C LEU A 52 26.91 3.81 -11.60
N GLY A 53 26.18 3.18 -12.53
CA GLY A 53 26.70 2.17 -13.46
C GLY A 53 27.24 0.91 -12.79
N ASP A 54 26.87 0.64 -11.52
CA ASP A 54 27.35 -0.54 -10.79
C ASP A 54 26.57 -1.80 -11.22
N LYS A 55 27.24 -2.71 -11.89
CA LYS A 55 26.66 -3.97 -12.40
C LYS A 55 26.14 -4.92 -11.32
N SER A 56 26.41 -4.67 -10.04
CA SER A 56 25.87 -5.46 -8.94
C SER A 56 24.45 -5.06 -8.56
N ILE A 57 24.00 -3.89 -9.01
CA ILE A 57 22.65 -3.42 -8.78
C ILE A 57 21.77 -3.86 -9.94
N ILE A 58 20.72 -4.61 -9.62
CA ILE A 58 19.72 -5.03 -10.58
C ILE A 58 18.41 -4.33 -10.24
N VAL A 59 17.84 -3.61 -11.20
CA VAL A 59 16.52 -3.00 -11.08
C VAL A 59 15.53 -3.82 -11.88
N GLU A 60 14.48 -4.29 -11.22
CA GLU A 60 13.40 -5.05 -11.83
C GLU A 60 12.16 -4.16 -11.97
N GLN A 61 11.57 -4.12 -13.16
CA GLN A 61 10.28 -3.47 -13.37
C GLN A 61 9.17 -4.45 -12.98
N LYS A 62 8.28 -4.00 -12.10
CA LYS A 62 7.08 -4.75 -11.71
C LYS A 62 5.86 -3.88 -11.82
N ILE A 63 4.78 -4.45 -12.34
CA ILE A 63 3.45 -3.82 -12.29
C ILE A 63 3.04 -3.74 -10.83
N SER A 64 2.63 -2.56 -10.38
CA SER A 64 2.19 -2.33 -9.00
C SER A 64 0.82 -1.68 -8.99
N ARG A 65 -0.04 -2.09 -8.06
CA ARG A 65 -1.31 -1.40 -7.77
C ARG A 65 -1.03 -0.04 -7.14
N ILE A 66 -1.77 0.97 -7.59
CA ILE A 66 -1.84 2.29 -6.98
C ILE A 66 -3.29 2.52 -6.60
N TYR A 67 -3.52 2.96 -5.39
CA TYR A 67 -4.85 3.27 -4.84
C TYR A 67 -4.98 4.79 -4.69
N PRO A 68 -5.59 5.49 -5.69
CA PRO A 68 -5.64 6.96 -5.71
C PRO A 68 -6.36 7.56 -4.50
N HIS A 69 -7.36 6.87 -3.98
CA HIS A 69 -8.15 7.29 -2.81
C HIS A 69 -7.57 6.84 -1.47
N GLU A 70 -6.36 6.30 -1.49
CA GLU A 70 -5.56 5.90 -0.31
C GLU A 70 -6.34 5.02 0.68
N ASN A 71 -6.96 5.65 1.71
CA ASN A 71 -7.65 4.96 2.79
C ASN A 71 -9.18 4.94 2.67
N LEU A 72 -9.75 5.73 1.74
CA LEU A 72 -11.20 5.92 1.64
C LEU A 72 -12.00 4.61 1.45
N PHE A 73 -11.41 3.65 0.74
CA PHE A 73 -12.03 2.37 0.42
C PHE A 73 -11.24 1.17 0.96
N SER A 74 -10.39 1.37 1.97
CA SER A 74 -9.42 0.37 2.42
C SER A 74 -10.02 -0.99 2.73
N HIS A 75 -11.13 -1.04 3.48
CA HIS A 75 -11.78 -2.29 3.87
C HIS A 75 -12.59 -2.96 2.75
N ILE A 76 -13.01 -2.18 1.74
CA ILE A 76 -13.76 -2.69 0.59
C ILE A 76 -12.80 -3.23 -0.47
N ILE A 77 -11.89 -2.38 -0.92
CA ILE A 77 -10.90 -2.75 -1.95
C ILE A 77 -10.00 -3.86 -1.42
N GLY A 78 -9.56 -3.74 -0.17
CA GLY A 78 -8.65 -4.71 0.42
C GLY A 78 -7.22 -4.55 -0.07
N GLN A 79 -6.45 -5.61 0.06
CA GLN A 79 -5.00 -5.59 -0.16
C GLN A 79 -4.53 -6.70 -1.09
N ILE A 80 -3.37 -6.45 -1.71
CA ILE A 80 -2.59 -7.45 -2.44
C ILE A 80 -1.29 -7.76 -1.68
N ASP A 81 -0.68 -8.90 -1.93
CA ASP A 81 0.65 -9.23 -1.44
C ASP A 81 1.77 -8.60 -2.33
N ASP A 82 3.03 -8.90 -2.02
CA ASP A 82 4.19 -8.43 -2.79
C ASP A 82 4.27 -9.03 -4.20
N ASN A 83 3.51 -10.09 -4.49
CA ASN A 83 3.41 -10.74 -5.80
C ASN A 83 2.17 -10.29 -6.58
N ASN A 84 1.48 -9.23 -6.12
CA ASN A 84 0.21 -8.74 -6.67
C ASN A 84 -0.93 -9.78 -6.57
N ILE A 85 -0.94 -10.63 -5.55
CA ILE A 85 -2.05 -11.56 -5.28
C ILE A 85 -2.99 -10.92 -4.27
N GLY A 86 -4.28 -10.89 -4.55
CA GLY A 86 -5.29 -10.36 -3.65
C GLY A 86 -5.40 -11.16 -2.35
N ILE A 87 -5.24 -10.50 -1.19
CA ILE A 87 -5.29 -11.14 0.13
C ILE A 87 -6.53 -10.78 0.93
N SER A 88 -7.20 -9.69 0.60
CA SER A 88 -8.45 -9.27 1.24
C SER A 88 -9.35 -8.47 0.30
N GLY A 89 -10.62 -8.29 0.69
CA GLY A 89 -11.59 -7.46 -0.01
C GLY A 89 -11.83 -7.84 -1.47
N ILE A 90 -12.15 -6.85 -2.28
CA ILE A 90 -12.38 -7.00 -3.73
C ILE A 90 -11.14 -7.50 -4.46
N GLU A 91 -9.94 -7.06 -4.06
CA GLU A 91 -8.69 -7.55 -4.65
C GLU A 91 -8.56 -9.07 -4.52
N LYS A 92 -9.01 -9.66 -3.40
CA LYS A 92 -9.03 -11.12 -3.21
C LYS A 92 -10.17 -11.79 -3.97
N SER A 93 -11.38 -11.25 -3.87
CA SER A 93 -12.58 -11.86 -4.46
C SER A 93 -12.53 -11.90 -5.98
N PHE A 94 -11.91 -10.90 -6.60
CA PHE A 94 -11.80 -10.75 -8.05
C PHE A 94 -10.35 -10.83 -8.56
N ASP A 95 -9.45 -11.49 -7.80
CA ASP A 95 -8.02 -11.57 -8.14
C ASP A 95 -7.79 -12.14 -9.56
N THR A 96 -8.55 -13.16 -9.92
CA THR A 96 -8.44 -13.81 -11.24
C THR A 96 -8.89 -12.88 -12.37
N GLU A 97 -10.00 -12.19 -12.20
CA GLU A 97 -10.58 -11.27 -13.17
C GLU A 97 -9.70 -10.04 -13.35
N LEU A 98 -9.24 -9.47 -12.24
CA LEU A 98 -8.37 -8.29 -12.23
C LEU A 98 -6.99 -8.54 -12.87
N LYS A 99 -6.54 -9.80 -12.91
CA LYS A 99 -5.29 -10.19 -13.60
C LYS A 99 -5.48 -10.53 -15.06
N LYS A 100 -6.61 -11.12 -15.42
CA LYS A 100 -6.84 -11.63 -16.77
C LYS A 100 -7.42 -10.57 -17.72
N ASN A 101 -8.24 -9.66 -17.21
CA ASN A 101 -9.01 -8.74 -18.02
C ASN A 101 -8.45 -7.32 -17.94
N ASN A 102 -8.28 -6.68 -19.11
CA ASN A 102 -8.02 -5.24 -19.19
C ASN A 102 -9.30 -4.40 -19.01
N ILE A 103 -10.40 -5.03 -18.59
CA ILE A 103 -11.70 -4.37 -18.39
C ILE A 103 -11.77 -3.91 -16.93
N PRO A 104 -12.00 -2.62 -16.65
CA PRO A 104 -12.16 -2.13 -15.29
C PRO A 104 -13.35 -2.77 -14.58
N LEU A 105 -13.17 -3.23 -13.35
CA LEU A 105 -14.26 -3.67 -12.49
C LEU A 105 -15.00 -2.43 -11.97
N LYS A 106 -16.27 -2.26 -12.37
CA LYS A 106 -17.11 -1.16 -11.90
C LYS A 106 -17.81 -1.56 -10.59
N LEU A 107 -17.67 -0.73 -9.56
CA LEU A 107 -18.35 -0.89 -8.29
C LEU A 107 -19.57 0.05 -8.20
N THR A 108 -20.50 -0.26 -7.31
CA THR A 108 -21.69 0.56 -7.03
C THR A 108 -21.43 1.70 -6.07
N LEU A 109 -20.23 1.80 -5.54
CA LEU A 109 -19.83 2.78 -4.53
C LEU A 109 -19.79 4.20 -5.10
N ASP A 110 -20.37 5.14 -4.36
CA ASP A 110 -20.26 6.58 -4.62
C ASP A 110 -19.14 7.19 -3.78
N THR A 111 -18.15 7.79 -4.45
CA THR A 111 -16.96 8.36 -3.80
C THR A 111 -17.31 9.54 -2.88
N ASN A 112 -18.27 10.40 -3.28
CA ASN A 112 -18.62 11.57 -2.50
C ASN A 112 -19.39 11.18 -1.23
N ILE A 113 -20.31 10.25 -1.37
CA ILE A 113 -21.08 9.71 -0.23
C ILE A 113 -20.15 8.96 0.73
N GLN A 114 -19.26 8.13 0.21
CA GLN A 114 -18.25 7.42 1.00
C GLN A 114 -17.38 8.41 1.82
N TYR A 115 -16.90 9.46 1.17
CA TYR A 115 -16.10 10.50 1.82
C TYR A 115 -16.89 11.21 2.92
N LEU A 116 -18.12 11.65 2.62
CA LEU A 116 -18.97 12.37 3.57
C LEU A 116 -19.26 11.52 4.82
N ILE A 117 -19.69 10.28 4.63
CA ILE A 117 -19.98 9.36 5.77
C ILE A 117 -18.71 9.11 6.58
N ARG A 118 -17.57 8.91 5.91
CA ARG A 118 -16.29 8.71 6.58
C ARG A 118 -15.91 9.91 7.47
N GLU A 119 -15.99 11.12 6.96
CA GLU A 119 -15.63 12.32 7.72
C GLU A 119 -16.58 12.56 8.90
N GLU A 120 -17.89 12.32 8.73
CA GLU A 120 -18.83 12.42 9.86
C GLU A 120 -18.55 11.37 10.93
N LEU A 121 -18.34 10.11 10.55
CA LEU A 121 -17.97 9.06 11.51
C LEU A 121 -16.67 9.37 12.24
N LYS A 122 -15.70 9.94 11.57
CA LYS A 122 -14.42 10.33 12.15
C LYS A 122 -14.58 11.45 13.17
N LYS A 123 -15.32 12.51 12.79
CA LYS A 123 -15.63 13.65 13.65
C LYS A 123 -16.34 13.22 14.93
N TYR A 124 -17.39 12.40 14.81
CA TYR A 124 -18.12 11.92 16.00
C TYR A 124 -17.32 10.87 16.78
N GLY A 125 -16.47 10.11 16.12
CA GLY A 125 -15.53 9.21 16.77
C GLY A 125 -14.56 9.92 17.71
N GLU A 126 -14.08 11.10 17.31
CA GLU A 126 -13.24 11.96 18.15
C GLU A 126 -14.03 12.57 19.33
N ILE A 127 -15.29 13.00 19.10
CA ILE A 127 -16.16 13.56 20.16
C ILE A 127 -16.49 12.50 21.21
N PHE A 128 -16.88 11.31 20.79
CA PHE A 128 -17.30 10.22 21.68
C PHE A 128 -16.16 9.33 22.14
N GLN A 129 -14.93 9.54 21.63
CA GLN A 129 -13.74 8.75 21.93
C GLN A 129 -13.98 7.24 21.74
N ASN A 130 -14.68 6.87 20.67
CA ASN A 130 -14.99 5.47 20.39
C ASN A 130 -13.77 4.69 19.87
N LEU A 131 -13.78 3.37 20.04
CA LEU A 131 -12.71 2.49 19.55
C LEU A 131 -12.81 2.20 18.05
N GLY A 132 -13.95 2.49 17.46
CA GLY A 132 -14.21 2.30 16.04
C GLY A 132 -15.67 2.56 15.69
N SER A 133 -15.92 2.74 14.40
CA SER A 133 -17.24 3.04 13.85
C SER A 133 -17.42 2.32 12.53
N ALA A 134 -18.66 2.03 12.18
CA ALA A 134 -19.00 1.52 10.86
C ALA A 134 -20.34 2.10 10.39
N ALA A 135 -20.49 2.24 9.08
CA ALA A 135 -21.74 2.59 8.42
C ALA A 135 -21.83 1.90 7.07
N ILE A 136 -23.05 1.48 6.72
CA ILE A 136 -23.40 0.96 5.40
C ILE A 136 -24.59 1.76 4.88
N LEU A 137 -24.49 2.23 3.64
CA LEU A 137 -25.61 2.80 2.90
C LEU A 137 -25.92 1.91 1.71
N MET A 138 -27.16 1.48 1.61
CA MET A 138 -27.62 0.57 0.56
C MET A 138 -28.90 1.11 -0.08
N ASP A 139 -28.99 0.97 -1.40
CA ASP A 139 -30.25 1.21 -2.10
C ASP A 139 -31.20 0.02 -1.84
N ILE A 140 -32.37 0.32 -1.28
CA ILE A 140 -33.36 -0.70 -0.90
C ILE A 140 -34.05 -1.37 -2.09
N ASN A 141 -34.04 -0.73 -3.26
CA ASN A 141 -34.69 -1.27 -4.46
C ASN A 141 -33.77 -2.21 -5.25
N SER A 142 -32.50 -1.84 -5.38
CA SER A 142 -31.52 -2.64 -6.14
C SER A 142 -30.70 -3.57 -5.26
N GLY A 143 -30.56 -3.25 -3.96
CA GLY A 143 -29.62 -3.94 -3.05
C GLY A 143 -28.18 -3.49 -3.21
N ASP A 144 -27.91 -2.46 -4.03
CA ASP A 144 -26.57 -1.97 -4.26
C ASP A 144 -25.99 -1.27 -3.01
N ILE A 145 -24.77 -1.62 -2.67
CA ILE A 145 -24.01 -0.91 -1.63
C ILE A 145 -23.46 0.38 -2.23
N ILE A 146 -23.97 1.50 -1.76
CA ILE A 146 -23.56 2.85 -2.18
C ILE A 146 -22.34 3.32 -1.39
N SER A 147 -22.28 2.95 -0.11
CA SER A 147 -21.16 3.26 0.77
C SER A 147 -21.01 2.19 1.86
N LEU A 148 -19.76 1.87 2.20
CA LEU A 148 -19.41 1.04 3.34
C LEU A 148 -18.14 1.61 3.97
N VAL A 149 -18.28 2.16 5.16
CA VAL A 149 -17.18 2.73 5.93
C VAL A 149 -16.93 1.91 7.17
N SER A 150 -15.67 1.65 7.46
CA SER A 150 -15.20 1.07 8.72
C SER A 150 -14.00 1.88 9.22
N LEU A 151 -14.01 2.26 10.49
CA LEU A 151 -12.95 3.02 11.16
C LEU A 151 -12.44 2.28 12.41
N PRO A 152 -11.15 2.39 12.73
CA PRO A 152 -10.12 3.10 11.99
C PRO A 152 -9.80 2.43 10.66
N ASP A 153 -9.48 3.23 9.66
CA ASP A 153 -9.05 2.79 8.34
C ASP A 153 -7.51 2.81 8.20
N PHE A 154 -7.01 2.44 7.03
CA PHE A 154 -5.57 2.40 6.75
C PHE A 154 -5.28 2.79 5.30
N ASN A 155 -4.05 3.33 5.05
CA ASN A 155 -3.64 3.68 3.71
C ASN A 155 -3.17 2.44 2.93
N LEU A 156 -3.87 2.12 1.84
CA LEU A 156 -3.58 0.97 0.98
C LEU A 156 -2.20 1.03 0.30
N ASN A 157 -1.65 2.24 0.12
CA ASN A 157 -0.32 2.44 -0.46
C ASN A 157 0.82 2.34 0.56
N LYS A 158 0.52 2.38 1.89
CA LYS A 158 1.50 2.39 2.99
C LYS A 158 1.31 1.19 3.91
N ARG A 159 1.83 0.03 3.51
CA ARG A 159 1.59 -1.24 4.21
C ARG A 159 2.48 -1.49 5.45
N GLU A 160 3.58 -0.75 5.60
CA GLU A 160 4.66 -1.09 6.55
C GLU A 160 4.35 -0.81 8.02
N LYS A 161 3.25 -0.12 8.35
CA LYS A 161 2.94 0.30 9.74
C LYS A 161 1.45 0.27 10.07
N ILE A 162 0.72 -0.71 9.54
CA ILE A 162 -0.70 -0.83 9.83
C ILE A 162 -0.85 -1.67 11.10
N SER A 163 -1.56 -1.13 12.09
CA SER A 163 -1.93 -1.87 13.31
C SER A 163 -3.00 -2.92 12.97
N ASP A 164 -2.96 -4.07 13.63
CA ASP A 164 -3.93 -5.15 13.44
C ASP A 164 -5.38 -4.68 13.64
N ILE A 165 -5.61 -3.75 14.55
CA ILE A 165 -6.93 -3.17 14.81
C ILE A 165 -7.51 -2.42 13.61
N ASN A 166 -6.65 -1.87 12.73
CA ASN A 166 -7.06 -1.16 11.53
C ASN A 166 -7.50 -2.10 10.39
N PHE A 167 -7.11 -3.39 10.45
CA PHE A 167 -7.56 -4.38 9.47
C PHE A 167 -8.96 -4.91 9.73
N ILE A 168 -9.51 -4.68 10.90
CA ILE A 168 -10.82 -5.17 11.27
C ILE A 168 -11.89 -4.39 10.51
N ASN A 169 -12.62 -5.09 9.63
CA ASN A 169 -13.83 -4.53 9.04
C ASN A 169 -14.98 -4.66 10.07
N ARG A 170 -15.45 -3.55 10.58
CA ARG A 170 -16.52 -3.52 11.59
C ARG A 170 -17.92 -3.46 10.97
N ALA A 171 -17.99 -3.39 9.65
CA ALA A 171 -19.25 -3.36 8.92
C ALA A 171 -19.70 -4.76 8.45
N THR A 172 -18.79 -5.75 8.47
CA THR A 172 -19.07 -7.13 8.02
C THR A 172 -18.46 -8.16 8.97
#